data_882359b683abd14998b92b9c50861cd6
#
_entry.id   882359b683abd14998b92b9c50861cd6
#
_cell.length_a   1.000
_cell.length_b   1.000
_cell.length_c   1.000
_cell.angle_alpha   90.00
_cell.angle_beta   90.00
_cell.angle_gamma   90.00
#
_symmetry.space_group_name_H-M   'P 1'
#
loop_
_entity.id
_entity.type
_entity.pdbx_description
1 polymer ?
#
loop_
_entity_poly.entity_id
_entity_poly.type
_entity_poly.pdbx_seq_one_letter_code
_entity_poly.pdbx_strand_id
1 'polypeptide(L)'
;MGIEKNMRSSYIDNLKSVLIFFVVIGHFAEAALSQSDVFKSMFIWLYFFHMPLFIFISGFLSKRLTQNKERTLQKSFEYFTLYLIMKFSLSLVKSFCTGKEIAFSLFSETSVPWYLFAMILMYLTSFALRNFNQKLVFGLFVVLALFVGYDKEVRDIFVLSRFIVFYPFFILGLNCTEATLKKLKSLKFLLPLAIIVILGSIAIAYLYPDIVYEFRPMLTARNPYTSLDDPLETYGPLCRLFVYLVGSVIGLAILIVTPKLNFGYLSKVGARTLPIFFFHRQILWVFDKIELYNILQDKLGSLGGNIIWLLLGVLLTFVLSIKLFEIPFTWWHNLLLKKTKTN
;
A
#
# COMPACT_ATOMS: atom_id res chain seq x y z
N MET A 1 5.56 12.16 30.10
CA MET A 1 4.83 12.65 28.92
C MET A 1 5.70 12.74 27.63
N GLY A 2 6.95 13.20 27.68
CA GLY A 2 7.84 13.29 26.51
C GLY A 2 8.30 11.94 25.94
N ILE A 3 8.65 10.98 26.78
CA ILE A 3 9.14 9.65 26.39
C ILE A 3 8.02 8.80 25.72
N GLU A 4 6.78 8.90 26.22
CA GLU A 4 5.65 8.19 25.60
C GLU A 4 5.27 8.74 24.22
N LYS A 5 5.39 10.06 24.01
CA LYS A 5 5.14 10.71 22.72
C LYS A 5 6.18 10.29 21.67
N ASN A 6 7.45 10.13 22.08
CA ASN A 6 8.54 9.65 21.23
C ASN A 6 8.40 8.16 20.86
N MET A 7 7.99 7.31 21.81
CA MET A 7 7.79 5.87 21.54
C MET A 7 6.62 5.61 20.59
N ARG A 8 5.54 6.40 20.67
CA ARG A 8 4.41 6.31 19.73
C ARG A 8 4.84 6.65 18.31
N SER A 9 5.60 7.72 18.15
CA SER A 9 6.14 8.15 16.87
C SER A 9 6.99 7.03 16.25
N SER A 10 7.93 6.47 17.02
CA SER A 10 8.86 5.43 16.53
C SER A 10 8.14 4.14 16.09
N TYR A 11 7.12 3.67 16.83
CA TYR A 11 6.38 2.47 16.44
C TYR A 11 5.66 2.63 15.09
N ILE A 12 4.95 3.73 14.90
CA ILE A 12 4.24 4.00 13.65
C ILE A 12 5.22 4.23 12.50
N ASP A 13 6.34 4.91 12.76
CA ASP A 13 7.37 5.11 11.75
C ASP A 13 8.05 3.80 11.37
N ASN A 14 8.36 2.91 12.33
CA ASN A 14 8.88 1.58 12.03
C ASN A 14 7.90 0.76 11.18
N LEU A 15 6.61 0.80 11.52
CA LEU A 15 5.59 0.10 10.76
C LEU A 15 5.46 0.63 9.33
N LYS A 16 5.45 1.95 9.16
CA LYS A 16 5.47 2.59 7.84
C LYS A 16 6.75 2.25 7.07
N SER A 17 7.90 2.16 7.77
CA SER A 17 9.15 1.72 7.17
C SER A 17 9.05 0.32 6.60
N VAL A 18 8.62 -0.65 7.40
CA VAL A 18 8.41 -2.04 6.95
C VAL A 18 7.47 -2.09 5.74
N LEU A 19 6.36 -1.37 5.81
CA LEU A 19 5.37 -1.38 4.74
C LEU A 19 5.87 -0.74 3.44
N ILE A 20 6.65 0.36 3.50
CA ILE A 20 7.16 0.98 2.29
C ILE A 20 8.26 0.13 1.63
N PHE A 21 9.09 -0.58 2.43
CA PHE A 21 9.98 -1.60 1.88
C PHE A 21 9.19 -2.69 1.15
N PHE A 22 8.09 -3.17 1.72
CA PHE A 22 7.25 -4.18 1.08
C PHE A 22 6.58 -3.67 -0.20
N VAL A 23 6.21 -2.39 -0.28
CA VAL A 23 5.71 -1.78 -1.51
C VAL A 23 6.79 -1.82 -2.60
N VAL A 24 8.00 -1.34 -2.30
CA VAL A 24 9.10 -1.30 -3.29
C VAL A 24 9.50 -2.71 -3.71
N ILE A 25 9.77 -3.61 -2.75
CA ILE A 25 10.15 -5.00 -3.02
C ILE A 25 9.04 -5.73 -3.79
N GLY A 26 7.77 -5.49 -3.47
CA GLY A 26 6.63 -6.05 -4.19
C GLY A 26 6.62 -5.65 -5.67
N HIS A 27 6.96 -4.40 -6.00
CA HIS A 27 7.08 -3.96 -7.39
C HIS A 27 8.33 -4.48 -8.10
N PHE A 28 9.44 -4.69 -7.38
CA PHE A 28 10.63 -5.36 -7.92
C PHE A 28 10.33 -6.83 -8.21
N ALA A 29 9.60 -7.52 -7.32
CA ALA A 29 9.14 -8.88 -7.56
C ALA A 29 8.13 -8.94 -8.73
N GLU A 30 7.21 -7.96 -8.83
CA GLU A 30 6.25 -7.86 -9.95
C GLU A 30 6.94 -7.76 -11.31
N ALA A 31 8.04 -7.01 -11.40
CA ALA A 31 8.79 -6.85 -12.64
C ALA A 31 9.46 -8.17 -13.14
N ALA A 32 9.67 -9.13 -12.26
CA ALA A 32 10.35 -10.39 -12.54
C ALA A 32 9.45 -11.65 -12.36
N LEU A 33 8.12 -11.47 -12.30
CA LEU A 33 7.15 -12.55 -12.03
C LEU A 33 7.23 -13.73 -12.99
N SER A 34 7.44 -13.47 -14.28
CA SER A 34 7.51 -14.51 -15.30
C SER A 34 8.83 -15.27 -15.34
N GLN A 35 9.82 -14.82 -14.56
CA GLN A 35 11.20 -15.31 -14.63
C GLN A 35 11.63 -16.05 -13.36
N SER A 36 10.83 -15.98 -12.27
CA SER A 36 11.20 -16.59 -10.99
C SER A 36 9.99 -16.89 -10.11
N ASP A 37 9.85 -18.18 -9.75
CA ASP A 37 8.82 -18.63 -8.78
C ASP A 37 9.01 -18.01 -7.40
N VAL A 38 10.25 -17.70 -7.01
CA VAL A 38 10.56 -17.00 -5.76
C VAL A 38 9.91 -15.61 -5.78
N PHE A 39 10.01 -14.87 -6.89
CA PHE A 39 9.37 -13.57 -7.02
C PHE A 39 7.86 -13.66 -7.13
N LYS A 40 7.34 -14.70 -7.77
CA LYS A 40 5.90 -14.99 -7.79
C LYS A 40 5.36 -15.20 -6.36
N SER A 41 6.02 -16.03 -5.58
CA SER A 41 5.67 -16.30 -4.18
C SER A 41 5.78 -15.05 -3.30
N MET A 42 6.86 -14.29 -3.44
CA MET A 42 7.11 -13.05 -2.71
C MET A 42 6.06 -11.98 -3.04
N PHE A 43 5.79 -11.77 -4.32
CA PHE A 43 4.77 -10.83 -4.79
C PHE A 43 3.41 -11.15 -4.17
N ILE A 44 2.96 -12.40 -4.33
CA ILE A 44 1.64 -12.80 -3.86
C ILE A 44 1.52 -12.68 -2.34
N TRP A 45 2.53 -13.12 -1.58
CA TRP A 45 2.54 -13.00 -0.14
C TRP A 45 2.45 -11.56 0.33
N LEU A 46 3.24 -10.64 -0.26
CA LEU A 46 3.22 -9.23 0.08
C LEU A 46 1.86 -8.59 -0.24
N TYR A 47 1.27 -8.92 -1.38
CA TYR A 47 0.03 -8.29 -1.84
C TYR A 47 -1.19 -8.67 -0.99
N PHE A 48 -1.16 -9.77 -0.25
CA PHE A 48 -2.25 -10.09 0.69
C PHE A 48 -2.47 -9.01 1.76
N PHE A 49 -1.41 -8.38 2.27
CA PHE A 49 -1.54 -7.56 3.48
C PHE A 49 -0.93 -6.16 3.41
N HIS A 50 0.08 -5.90 2.54
CA HIS A 50 0.80 -4.63 2.63
C HIS A 50 -0.10 -3.42 2.39
N MET A 51 -0.99 -3.44 1.38
CA MET A 51 -1.91 -2.34 1.12
C MET A 51 -3.06 -2.25 2.13
N PRO A 52 -3.77 -3.34 2.49
CA PRO A 52 -4.72 -3.32 3.59
C PRO A 52 -4.15 -2.71 4.88
N LEU A 53 -2.95 -3.12 5.27
CA LEU A 53 -2.30 -2.63 6.48
C LEU A 53 -1.84 -1.18 6.33
N PHE A 54 -1.33 -0.77 5.16
CA PHE A 54 -0.95 0.62 4.90
C PHE A 54 -2.15 1.57 5.01
N ILE A 55 -3.29 1.15 4.45
CA ILE A 55 -4.56 1.89 4.51
C ILE A 55 -5.11 1.94 5.94
N PHE A 56 -5.01 0.84 6.70
CA PHE A 56 -5.36 0.83 8.12
C PHE A 56 -4.55 1.88 8.91
N ILE A 57 -3.21 1.95 8.71
CA ILE A 57 -2.36 2.95 9.35
C ILE A 57 -2.74 4.36 8.90
N SER A 58 -3.08 4.55 7.64
CA SER A 58 -3.53 5.84 7.11
C SER A 58 -4.83 6.29 7.78
N GLY A 59 -5.79 5.38 7.98
CA GLY A 59 -6.99 5.63 8.77
C GLY A 59 -6.67 6.00 10.22
N PHE A 60 -5.80 5.24 10.88
CA PHE A 60 -5.37 5.50 12.25
C PHE A 60 -4.78 6.90 12.43
N LEU A 61 -3.98 7.38 11.47
CA LEU A 61 -3.37 8.70 11.49
C LEU A 61 -4.35 9.83 11.12
N SER A 62 -5.46 9.52 10.47
CA SER A 62 -6.40 10.49 9.91
C SER A 62 -7.57 10.86 10.82
N LYS A 63 -7.64 10.33 12.05
CA LYS A 63 -8.76 10.56 13.00
C LYS A 63 -9.14 12.02 13.18
N ARG A 64 -8.15 12.87 13.47
CA ARG A 64 -8.37 14.31 13.71
C ARG A 64 -8.64 15.07 12.42
N LEU A 65 -8.09 14.59 11.31
CA LEU A 65 -8.27 15.19 9.99
C LEU A 65 -9.71 15.06 9.56
N THR A 66 -10.27 13.85 9.59
CA THR A 66 -11.63 13.56 9.11
C THR A 66 -12.76 14.08 10.01
N GLN A 67 -12.46 14.71 11.15
CA GLN A 67 -13.42 15.40 11.99
C GLN A 67 -13.53 16.91 11.66
N ASN A 68 -12.61 17.47 10.89
CA ASN A 68 -12.57 18.90 10.56
C ASN A 68 -12.70 19.11 9.04
N LYS A 69 -13.72 19.86 8.62
CA LYS A 69 -14.03 20.12 7.20
C LYS A 69 -12.84 20.74 6.45
N GLU A 70 -12.29 21.82 7.00
CA GLU A 70 -11.21 22.57 6.32
C GLU A 70 -9.96 21.72 6.15
N ARG A 71 -9.55 21.00 7.20
CA ARG A 71 -8.39 20.08 7.14
C ARG A 71 -8.62 18.93 6.17
N THR A 72 -9.84 18.40 6.13
CA THR A 72 -10.20 17.33 5.19
C THR A 72 -10.11 17.82 3.75
N LEU A 73 -10.72 18.97 3.44
CA LEU A 73 -10.69 19.55 2.09
C LEU A 73 -9.26 19.93 1.69
N GLN A 74 -8.51 20.59 2.58
CA GLN A 74 -7.12 20.96 2.32
C GLN A 74 -6.23 19.74 2.02
N LYS A 75 -6.36 18.68 2.83
CA LYS A 75 -5.56 17.46 2.62
C LYS A 75 -5.99 16.71 1.37
N SER A 76 -7.28 16.68 1.06
CA SER A 76 -7.81 16.13 -0.19
C SER A 76 -7.28 16.89 -1.41
N PHE A 77 -7.23 18.22 -1.35
CA PHE A 77 -6.65 19.05 -2.42
C PHE A 77 -5.14 18.83 -2.58
N GLU A 78 -4.40 18.73 -1.48
CA GLU A 78 -2.96 18.40 -1.50
C GLU A 78 -2.73 17.04 -2.18
N TYR A 79 -3.53 16.03 -1.84
CA TYR A 79 -3.40 14.69 -2.45
C TYR A 79 -3.83 14.67 -3.91
N PHE A 80 -4.83 15.46 -4.27
CA PHE A 80 -5.27 15.59 -5.66
C PHE A 80 -4.17 16.19 -6.56
N THR A 81 -3.52 17.25 -6.09
CA THR A 81 -2.43 17.87 -6.85
C THR A 81 -1.21 16.93 -6.95
N LEU A 82 -0.86 16.24 -5.86
CA LEU A 82 0.20 15.22 -5.89
C LEU A 82 -0.16 14.06 -6.82
N TYR A 83 -1.42 13.63 -6.82
CA TYR A 83 -1.92 12.60 -7.76
C TYR A 83 -1.70 13.01 -9.21
N LEU A 84 -2.09 14.25 -9.59
CA LEU A 84 -1.92 14.73 -10.96
C LEU A 84 -0.45 14.81 -11.36
N ILE A 85 0.41 15.36 -10.48
CA ILE A 85 1.85 15.48 -10.73
C ILE A 85 2.46 14.09 -10.89
N MET A 86 2.14 13.17 -9.99
CA MET A 86 2.66 11.79 -10.03
C MET A 86 2.19 11.07 -11.30
N LYS A 87 0.92 11.17 -11.62
CA LYS A 87 0.34 10.54 -12.81
C LYS A 87 0.98 11.05 -14.10
N PHE A 88 1.14 12.36 -14.21
CA PHE A 88 1.78 12.98 -15.36
C PHE A 88 3.26 12.56 -15.49
N SER A 89 4.03 12.63 -14.39
CA SER A 89 5.44 12.23 -14.38
C SER A 89 5.63 10.75 -14.72
N LEU A 90 4.75 9.87 -14.21
CA LEU A 90 4.76 8.46 -14.56
C LEU A 90 4.45 8.23 -16.04
N SER A 91 3.47 8.95 -16.61
CA SER A 91 3.12 8.84 -18.03
C SER A 91 4.28 9.29 -18.93
N LEU A 92 4.99 10.38 -18.55
CA LEU A 92 6.19 10.84 -19.24
C LEU A 92 7.32 9.79 -19.21
N VAL A 93 7.65 9.31 -18.02
CA VAL A 93 8.72 8.29 -17.87
C VAL A 93 8.37 7.02 -18.61
N LYS A 94 7.11 6.57 -18.53
CA LYS A 94 6.65 5.37 -19.25
C LYS A 94 6.78 5.56 -20.77
N SER A 95 6.32 6.69 -21.31
CA SER A 95 6.44 7.02 -22.73
C SER A 95 7.90 7.02 -23.18
N PHE A 96 8.77 7.67 -22.42
CA PHE A 96 10.22 7.68 -22.69
C PHE A 96 10.84 6.27 -22.65
N CYS A 97 10.44 5.43 -21.69
CA CYS A 97 10.98 4.09 -21.55
C CYS A 97 10.47 3.11 -22.61
N THR A 98 9.20 3.21 -22.99
CA THR A 98 8.55 2.25 -23.89
C THR A 98 8.45 2.71 -25.35
N GLY A 99 8.75 3.99 -25.64
CA GLY A 99 8.55 4.60 -26.97
C GLY A 99 7.08 4.75 -27.39
N LYS A 100 6.12 4.49 -26.48
CA LYS A 100 4.68 4.62 -26.73
C LYS A 100 4.23 6.05 -26.46
N GLU A 101 3.15 6.47 -27.14
CA GLU A 101 2.54 7.75 -26.89
C GLU A 101 2.09 7.92 -25.43
N ILE A 102 2.03 9.17 -24.96
CA ILE A 102 1.57 9.49 -23.62
C ILE A 102 0.09 9.19 -23.51
N ALA A 103 -0.27 8.10 -22.86
CA ALA A 103 -1.65 7.77 -22.51
C ALA A 103 -2.00 8.43 -21.17
N PHE A 104 -2.85 9.46 -21.20
CA PHE A 104 -3.31 10.16 -20.01
C PHE A 104 -4.83 10.12 -19.93
N SER A 105 -5.38 9.48 -18.91
CA SER A 105 -6.81 9.47 -18.62
C SER A 105 -7.05 9.98 -17.19
N LEU A 106 -7.79 11.05 -17.04
CA LEU A 106 -8.14 11.60 -15.71
C LEU A 106 -9.04 10.65 -14.90
N PHE A 107 -9.87 9.86 -15.59
CA PHE A 107 -10.93 9.08 -14.96
C PHE A 107 -10.54 7.63 -14.66
N SER A 108 -9.43 7.15 -15.20
CA SER A 108 -8.95 5.79 -15.00
C SER A 108 -7.54 5.76 -14.44
N GLU A 109 -7.29 4.91 -13.44
CA GLU A 109 -5.99 4.76 -12.81
C GLU A 109 -5.63 3.30 -12.57
N THR A 110 -4.65 2.84 -13.32
CA THR A 110 -4.17 1.45 -13.29
C THR A 110 -2.87 1.26 -12.50
N SER A 111 -2.14 2.35 -12.26
CA SER A 111 -0.79 2.37 -11.69
C SER A 111 -0.77 2.94 -10.26
N VAL A 112 0.42 3.09 -9.70
CA VAL A 112 0.69 3.48 -8.30
C VAL A 112 -0.08 4.71 -7.80
N PRO A 113 -0.36 5.78 -8.59
CA PRO A 113 -1.11 6.93 -8.12
C PRO A 113 -2.50 6.64 -7.54
N TRP A 114 -3.06 5.45 -7.81
CA TRP A 114 -4.35 5.03 -7.29
C TRP A 114 -4.49 5.26 -5.78
N TYR A 115 -3.42 5.06 -5.02
CA TYR A 115 -3.45 5.22 -3.57
C TYR A 115 -3.76 6.66 -3.15
N LEU A 116 -3.16 7.66 -3.81
CA LEU A 116 -3.43 9.07 -3.53
C LEU A 116 -4.90 9.43 -3.80
N PHE A 117 -5.43 8.94 -4.93
CA PHE A 117 -6.83 9.19 -5.27
C PHE A 117 -7.80 8.46 -4.34
N ALA A 118 -7.53 7.20 -4.01
CA ALA A 118 -8.33 6.45 -3.04
C ALA A 118 -8.35 7.14 -1.66
N MET A 119 -7.23 7.69 -1.21
CA MET A 119 -7.16 8.42 0.05
C MET A 119 -8.03 9.69 0.03
N ILE A 120 -8.16 10.39 -1.10
CA ILE A 120 -9.08 11.53 -1.24
C ILE A 120 -10.52 11.06 -0.98
N LEU A 121 -10.94 9.99 -1.67
CA LEU A 121 -12.28 9.42 -1.48
C LEU A 121 -12.49 8.98 -0.04
N MET A 122 -11.50 8.32 0.59
CA MET A 122 -11.56 7.87 1.98
C MET A 122 -11.70 9.05 2.95
N TYR A 123 -10.97 10.15 2.75
CA TYR A 123 -11.08 11.35 3.58
C TYR A 123 -12.45 12.00 3.48
N LEU A 124 -12.92 12.25 2.26
CA LEU A 124 -14.21 12.90 2.00
C LEU A 124 -15.38 12.06 2.53
N THR A 125 -15.38 10.74 2.23
CA THR A 125 -16.42 9.82 2.72
C THR A 125 -16.41 9.71 4.24
N SER A 126 -15.23 9.61 4.86
CA SER A 126 -15.14 9.54 6.33
C SER A 126 -15.61 10.83 7.00
N PHE A 127 -15.33 11.99 6.39
CA PHE A 127 -15.88 13.26 6.87
C PHE A 127 -17.40 13.30 6.72
N ALA A 128 -17.94 12.90 5.58
CA ALA A 128 -19.39 12.89 5.32
C ALA A 128 -20.11 11.94 6.29
N LEU A 129 -19.54 10.78 6.56
CA LEU A 129 -20.14 9.73 7.39
C LEU A 129 -19.69 9.77 8.86
N ARG A 130 -18.99 10.82 9.31
CA ARG A 130 -18.43 10.90 10.68
C ARG A 130 -19.45 10.81 11.81
N ASN A 131 -20.68 11.27 11.56
CA ASN A 131 -21.77 11.29 12.54
C ASN A 131 -22.63 10.01 12.51
N PHE A 132 -22.40 9.10 11.56
CA PHE A 132 -23.11 7.83 11.49
C PHE A 132 -22.44 6.79 12.40
N ASN A 133 -23.21 5.74 12.73
CA ASN A 133 -22.69 4.60 13.47
C ASN A 133 -21.59 3.91 12.66
N GLN A 134 -20.34 4.00 13.12
CA GLN A 134 -19.18 3.50 12.39
C GLN A 134 -19.18 1.98 12.21
N LYS A 135 -19.86 1.23 13.06
CA LYS A 135 -20.05 -0.23 12.87
C LYS A 135 -20.96 -0.54 11.70
N LEU A 136 -22.05 0.24 11.55
CA LEU A 136 -22.95 0.11 10.39
C LEU A 136 -22.26 0.54 9.10
N VAL A 137 -21.50 1.65 9.12
CA VAL A 137 -20.69 2.10 7.97
C VAL A 137 -19.68 1.02 7.58
N PHE A 138 -18.97 0.44 8.54
CA PHE A 138 -18.06 -0.68 8.28
C PHE A 138 -18.76 -1.87 7.63
N GLY A 139 -19.88 -2.33 8.21
CA GLY A 139 -20.66 -3.44 7.66
C GLY A 139 -21.15 -3.17 6.24
N LEU A 140 -21.67 -1.95 5.98
CA LEU A 140 -22.10 -1.52 4.64
C LEU A 140 -20.96 -1.64 3.62
N PHE A 141 -19.76 -1.11 3.94
CA PHE A 141 -18.65 -1.15 3.01
C PHE A 141 -18.05 -2.54 2.84
N VAL A 142 -18.14 -3.43 3.85
CA VAL A 142 -17.82 -4.85 3.67
C VAL A 142 -18.78 -5.48 2.66
N VAL A 143 -20.09 -5.25 2.80
CA VAL A 143 -21.08 -5.75 1.84
C VAL A 143 -20.82 -5.19 0.44
N LEU A 144 -20.65 -3.88 0.30
CA LEU A 144 -20.31 -3.27 -0.99
C LEU A 144 -19.03 -3.87 -1.62
N ALA A 145 -18.02 -4.14 -0.80
CA ALA A 145 -16.76 -4.76 -1.27
C ALA A 145 -16.95 -6.21 -1.77
N LEU A 146 -17.91 -6.95 -1.20
CA LEU A 146 -18.25 -8.28 -1.68
C LEU A 146 -19.03 -8.24 -3.00
N PHE A 147 -19.80 -7.17 -3.27
CA PHE A 147 -20.61 -7.09 -4.47
C PHE A 147 -19.93 -6.32 -5.62
N VAL A 148 -19.01 -5.39 -5.36
CA VAL A 148 -18.34 -4.59 -6.40
C VAL A 148 -17.57 -5.43 -7.42
N GLY A 149 -17.18 -6.66 -7.07
CA GLY A 149 -16.48 -7.57 -7.97
C GLY A 149 -17.36 -8.15 -9.10
N TYR A 150 -18.69 -8.04 -9.01
CA TYR A 150 -19.57 -8.43 -10.11
C TYR A 150 -19.63 -7.38 -11.22
N ASP A 151 -19.30 -6.13 -10.91
CA ASP A 151 -19.34 -5.04 -11.88
C ASP A 151 -17.99 -4.98 -12.65
N LYS A 152 -18.07 -5.14 -13.97
CA LYS A 152 -16.91 -5.10 -14.88
C LYS A 152 -16.48 -3.68 -15.22
N GLU A 153 -17.34 -2.69 -15.05
CA GLU A 153 -17.12 -1.31 -15.47
C GLU A 153 -16.45 -0.46 -14.37
N VAL A 154 -16.76 -0.73 -13.10
CA VAL A 154 -16.27 0.07 -11.96
C VAL A 154 -14.73 0.02 -11.80
N ARG A 155 -14.09 -1.06 -12.13
CA ARG A 155 -12.64 -1.36 -12.08
C ARG A 155 -11.73 -0.18 -11.67
N ASP A 156 -11.18 0.51 -12.68
CA ASP A 156 -10.19 1.60 -12.54
C ASP A 156 -10.81 3.00 -12.60
N ILE A 157 -12.13 3.09 -12.92
CA ILE A 157 -12.84 4.36 -13.03
C ILE A 157 -12.90 5.02 -11.65
N PHE A 158 -12.31 6.21 -11.54
CA PHE A 158 -12.19 6.96 -10.27
C PHE A 158 -11.64 6.12 -9.11
N VAL A 159 -10.93 5.02 -9.41
CA VAL A 159 -10.39 4.10 -8.40
C VAL A 159 -11.49 3.50 -7.49
N LEU A 160 -12.73 3.50 -7.92
CA LEU A 160 -13.90 3.16 -7.09
C LEU A 160 -13.82 1.74 -6.55
N SER A 161 -13.43 0.74 -7.37
CA SER A 161 -13.28 -0.63 -6.89
C SER A 161 -12.30 -0.73 -5.73
N ARG A 162 -11.10 -0.15 -5.88
CA ARG A 162 -10.09 -0.13 -4.80
C ARG A 162 -10.53 0.66 -3.59
N PHE A 163 -11.19 1.80 -3.80
CA PHE A 163 -11.77 2.58 -2.70
C PHE A 163 -12.75 1.74 -1.89
N ILE A 164 -13.75 1.13 -2.53
CA ILE A 164 -14.79 0.34 -1.86
C ILE A 164 -14.15 -0.86 -1.13
N VAL A 165 -13.25 -1.59 -1.81
CA VAL A 165 -12.61 -2.79 -1.25
C VAL A 165 -11.68 -2.48 -0.08
N PHE A 166 -10.94 -1.37 -0.12
CA PHE A 166 -9.98 -1.04 0.94
C PHE A 166 -10.55 -0.15 2.05
N TYR A 167 -11.69 0.51 1.83
CA TYR A 167 -12.28 1.41 2.83
C TYR A 167 -12.62 0.76 4.17
N PRO A 168 -13.05 -0.52 4.26
CA PRO A 168 -13.18 -1.19 5.55
C PRO A 168 -11.92 -1.15 6.41
N PHE A 169 -10.75 -1.34 5.83
CA PHE A 169 -9.47 -1.24 6.56
C PHE A 169 -9.18 0.18 7.03
N PHE A 170 -9.55 1.19 6.25
CA PHE A 170 -9.44 2.59 6.66
C PHE A 170 -10.34 2.89 7.87
N ILE A 171 -11.60 2.44 7.85
CA ILE A 171 -12.54 2.59 8.98
C ILE A 171 -12.01 1.88 10.23
N LEU A 172 -11.47 0.66 10.10
CA LEU A 172 -10.83 -0.03 11.22
C LEU A 172 -9.70 0.81 11.82
N GLY A 173 -8.87 1.42 10.98
CA GLY A 173 -7.81 2.34 11.40
C GLY A 173 -8.36 3.57 12.11
N LEU A 174 -9.39 4.24 11.56
CA LEU A 174 -10.05 5.39 12.17
C LEU A 174 -10.58 5.07 13.58
N ASN A 175 -11.12 3.88 13.79
CA ASN A 175 -11.70 3.47 15.05
C ASN A 175 -10.70 2.80 16.02
N CYS A 176 -9.52 2.39 15.55
CA CYS A 176 -8.48 1.81 16.38
C CYS A 176 -7.88 2.85 17.33
N THR A 177 -7.76 2.58 18.60
CA THR A 177 -7.18 3.49 19.61
C THR A 177 -5.71 3.12 19.90
N GLU A 178 -4.96 4.09 20.44
CA GLU A 178 -3.61 3.81 20.95
C GLU A 178 -3.64 2.78 22.08
N ALA A 179 -4.67 2.82 22.92
CA ALA A 179 -4.86 1.86 23.99
C ALA A 179 -5.04 0.44 23.41
N THR A 180 -5.79 0.31 22.32
CA THR A 180 -5.96 -0.97 21.60
C THR A 180 -4.62 -1.50 21.10
N LEU A 181 -3.81 -0.67 20.43
CA LEU A 181 -2.48 -1.06 19.95
C LEU A 181 -1.53 -1.40 21.11
N LYS A 182 -1.55 -0.61 22.21
CA LYS A 182 -0.76 -0.89 23.41
C LYS A 182 -1.16 -2.23 24.04
N LYS A 183 -2.47 -2.49 24.18
CA LYS A 183 -3.03 -3.74 24.71
C LYS A 183 -2.61 -4.94 23.85
N LEU A 184 -2.78 -4.85 22.53
CA LEU A 184 -2.36 -5.89 21.60
C LEU A 184 -0.88 -6.26 21.80
N LYS A 185 -0.01 -5.27 21.89
CA LYS A 185 1.44 -5.46 22.08
C LYS A 185 1.86 -5.86 23.49
N SER A 186 0.99 -5.78 24.48
CA SER A 186 1.27 -6.25 25.85
C SER A 186 1.05 -7.76 26.00
N LEU A 187 0.32 -8.38 25.11
CA LEU A 187 0.02 -9.81 25.12
C LEU A 187 1.21 -10.60 24.55
N LYS A 188 2.19 -10.91 25.41
CA LYS A 188 3.47 -11.53 25.03
C LYS A 188 3.31 -12.88 24.30
N PHE A 189 2.24 -13.64 24.60
CA PHE A 189 1.95 -14.92 23.95
C PHE A 189 1.58 -14.77 22.47
N LEU A 190 1.15 -13.57 22.02
CA LEU A 190 0.85 -13.32 20.63
C LEU A 190 2.11 -13.21 19.75
N LEU A 191 3.27 -12.94 20.33
CA LEU A 191 4.51 -12.79 19.55
C LEU A 191 4.93 -14.09 18.87
N PRO A 192 5.05 -15.24 19.56
CA PRO A 192 5.37 -16.51 18.89
C PRO A 192 4.27 -16.90 17.89
N LEU A 193 3.00 -16.69 18.20
CA LEU A 193 1.91 -16.96 17.26
C LEU A 193 2.01 -16.10 15.99
N ALA A 194 2.32 -14.82 16.14
CA ALA A 194 2.53 -13.92 15.00
C ALA A 194 3.71 -14.38 14.12
N ILE A 195 4.81 -14.85 14.74
CA ILE A 195 5.96 -15.40 14.01
C ILE A 195 5.53 -16.67 13.24
N ILE A 196 4.78 -17.58 13.87
CA ILE A 196 4.27 -18.79 13.22
C ILE A 196 3.37 -18.42 12.03
N VAL A 197 2.47 -17.44 12.18
CA VAL A 197 1.60 -16.96 11.09
C VAL A 197 2.43 -16.42 9.92
N ILE A 198 3.44 -15.61 10.20
CA ILE A 198 4.30 -15.04 9.16
C ILE A 198 5.06 -16.14 8.44
N LEU A 199 5.77 -16.98 9.18
CA LEU A 199 6.58 -18.06 8.58
C LEU A 199 5.71 -19.08 7.85
N GLY A 200 4.57 -19.47 8.44
CA GLY A 200 3.63 -20.40 7.82
C GLY A 200 3.01 -19.83 6.53
N SER A 201 2.63 -18.55 6.52
CA SER A 201 2.09 -17.92 5.32
C SER A 201 3.14 -17.76 4.21
N ILE A 202 4.41 -17.48 4.56
CA ILE A 202 5.52 -17.46 3.60
C ILE A 202 5.73 -18.87 3.04
N ALA A 203 5.76 -19.90 3.90
CA ALA A 203 5.93 -21.28 3.49
C ALA A 203 4.80 -21.72 2.53
N ILE A 204 3.54 -21.39 2.83
CA ILE A 204 2.40 -21.72 1.96
C ILE A 204 2.56 -21.04 0.60
N ALA A 205 2.90 -19.74 0.55
CA ALA A 205 3.10 -19.02 -0.69
C ALA A 205 4.27 -19.58 -1.52
N TYR A 206 5.32 -20.09 -0.86
CA TYR A 206 6.49 -20.66 -1.51
C TYR A 206 6.24 -22.08 -2.01
N LEU A 207 5.53 -22.92 -1.24
CA LEU A 207 5.26 -24.32 -1.59
C LEU A 207 4.14 -24.48 -2.62
N TYR A 208 3.20 -23.54 -2.65
CA TYR A 208 2.01 -23.58 -3.54
C TYR A 208 1.83 -22.26 -4.31
N PRO A 209 2.87 -21.80 -5.06
CA PRO A 209 2.85 -20.47 -5.69
C PRO A 209 1.71 -20.32 -6.71
N ASP A 210 1.40 -21.37 -7.48
CA ASP A 210 0.36 -21.33 -8.51
C ASP A 210 -1.03 -21.20 -7.90
N ILE A 211 -1.34 -22.02 -6.88
CA ILE A 211 -2.64 -22.00 -6.19
C ILE A 211 -2.88 -20.63 -5.54
N VAL A 212 -1.85 -20.10 -4.86
CA VAL A 212 -1.98 -18.80 -4.20
C VAL A 212 -2.07 -17.66 -5.21
N TYR A 213 -1.43 -17.83 -6.39
CA TYR A 213 -1.45 -16.83 -7.46
C TYR A 213 -2.82 -16.66 -8.13
N GLU A 214 -3.68 -17.68 -8.10
CA GLU A 214 -5.07 -17.57 -8.57
C GLU A 214 -5.85 -16.44 -7.88
N PHE A 215 -5.50 -16.09 -6.63
CA PHE A 215 -6.10 -14.98 -5.90
C PHE A 215 -5.57 -13.59 -6.31
N ARG A 216 -4.56 -13.50 -7.18
CA ARG A 216 -3.97 -12.22 -7.62
C ARG A 216 -5.00 -11.18 -8.08
N PRO A 217 -6.05 -11.52 -8.87
CA PRO A 217 -7.06 -10.56 -9.26
C PRO A 217 -7.74 -9.88 -8.06
N MET A 218 -7.96 -10.62 -6.97
CA MET A 218 -8.60 -10.12 -5.77
C MET A 218 -7.68 -9.23 -4.92
N LEU A 219 -6.36 -9.54 -4.89
CA LEU A 219 -5.38 -8.79 -4.10
C LEU A 219 -5.17 -7.37 -4.61
N THR A 220 -5.28 -7.15 -5.92
CA THR A 220 -5.17 -5.82 -6.52
C THR A 220 -6.39 -4.94 -6.28
N ALA A 221 -7.52 -5.53 -5.84
CA ALA A 221 -8.78 -4.88 -5.54
C ALA A 221 -9.39 -4.06 -6.71
N ARG A 222 -8.94 -4.33 -7.94
CA ARG A 222 -9.41 -3.61 -9.15
C ARG A 222 -10.15 -4.50 -10.14
N ASN A 223 -9.92 -5.82 -10.06
CA ASN A 223 -10.42 -6.76 -11.04
C ASN A 223 -11.81 -7.28 -10.64
N PRO A 224 -12.70 -7.50 -11.62
CA PRO A 224 -13.98 -8.17 -11.38
C PRO A 224 -13.76 -9.66 -11.11
N TYR A 225 -14.79 -10.34 -10.64
CA TYR A 225 -14.74 -11.79 -10.38
C TYR A 225 -14.52 -12.61 -11.65
N THR A 226 -14.96 -12.11 -12.80
CA THR A 226 -14.67 -12.74 -14.12
C THR A 226 -13.18 -12.78 -14.49
N SER A 227 -12.30 -12.24 -13.64
CA SER A 227 -10.84 -12.36 -13.79
C SER A 227 -10.27 -13.52 -12.96
N LEU A 228 -11.11 -14.25 -12.24
CA LEU A 228 -10.77 -15.50 -11.57
C LEU A 228 -11.05 -16.67 -12.52
N ASP A 229 -10.29 -17.73 -12.40
CA ASP A 229 -10.53 -18.96 -13.11
C ASP A 229 -11.68 -19.77 -12.49
N ASP A 230 -12.38 -20.59 -13.28
CA ASP A 230 -13.38 -21.52 -12.75
C ASP A 230 -12.72 -22.56 -11.84
N PRO A 231 -13.34 -22.93 -10.69
CA PRO A 231 -14.66 -22.52 -10.20
C PRO A 231 -14.63 -21.25 -9.32
N LEU A 232 -13.52 -20.57 -9.13
CA LEU A 232 -13.36 -19.45 -8.21
C LEU A 232 -14.20 -18.23 -8.61
N GLU A 233 -14.46 -18.01 -9.91
CA GLU A 233 -15.35 -16.95 -10.38
C GLU A 233 -16.72 -17.04 -9.73
N THR A 234 -17.30 -18.24 -9.70
CA THR A 234 -18.62 -18.49 -9.09
C THR A 234 -18.64 -18.14 -7.60
N TYR A 235 -17.53 -18.36 -6.91
CA TYR A 235 -17.37 -18.09 -5.47
C TYR A 235 -16.68 -16.74 -5.17
N GLY A 236 -16.68 -15.80 -6.11
CA GLY A 236 -15.97 -14.51 -6.01
C GLY A 236 -16.10 -13.78 -4.67
N PRO A 237 -17.34 -13.60 -4.09
CA PRO A 237 -17.48 -12.99 -2.76
C PRO A 237 -16.79 -13.76 -1.64
N LEU A 238 -16.81 -15.10 -1.69
CA LEU A 238 -16.11 -15.93 -0.70
C LEU A 238 -14.57 -15.81 -0.87
N CYS A 239 -14.08 -15.75 -2.11
CA CYS A 239 -12.67 -15.47 -2.39
C CYS A 239 -12.26 -14.10 -1.85
N ARG A 240 -13.10 -13.06 -1.99
CA ARG A 240 -12.87 -11.74 -1.41
C ARG A 240 -12.82 -11.78 0.11
N LEU A 241 -13.76 -12.48 0.74
CA LEU A 241 -13.79 -12.66 2.19
C LEU A 241 -12.56 -13.42 2.70
N PHE A 242 -12.15 -14.47 1.99
CA PHE A 242 -10.92 -15.20 2.28
C PHE A 242 -9.68 -14.29 2.23
N VAL A 243 -9.54 -13.48 1.17
CA VAL A 243 -8.45 -12.51 1.04
C VAL A 243 -8.46 -11.50 2.19
N TYR A 244 -9.64 -11.02 2.61
CA TYR A 244 -9.77 -10.13 3.76
C TYR A 244 -9.30 -10.80 5.05
N LEU A 245 -9.69 -12.05 5.28
CA LEU A 245 -9.31 -12.81 6.46
C LEU A 245 -7.80 -13.03 6.51
N VAL A 246 -7.22 -13.59 5.45
CA VAL A 246 -5.79 -13.88 5.35
C VAL A 246 -4.96 -12.59 5.48
N GLY A 247 -5.32 -11.55 4.72
CA GLY A 247 -4.64 -10.26 4.77
C GLY A 247 -4.72 -9.60 6.16
N SER A 248 -5.86 -9.72 6.85
CA SER A 248 -6.03 -9.22 8.22
C SER A 248 -5.19 -10.00 9.23
N VAL A 249 -5.12 -11.32 9.12
CA VAL A 249 -4.33 -12.19 10.02
C VAL A 249 -2.84 -11.90 9.86
N ILE A 250 -2.34 -11.85 8.62
CA ILE A 250 -0.92 -11.51 8.36
C ILE A 250 -0.64 -10.06 8.78
N GLY A 251 -1.52 -9.11 8.44
CA GLY A 251 -1.38 -7.71 8.84
C GLY A 251 -1.32 -7.53 10.36
N LEU A 252 -2.16 -8.26 11.11
CA LEU A 252 -2.14 -8.27 12.57
C LEU A 252 -0.83 -8.85 13.10
N ALA A 253 -0.31 -9.92 12.50
CA ALA A 253 0.98 -10.51 12.86
C ALA A 253 2.12 -9.50 12.64
N ILE A 254 2.14 -8.77 11.53
CA ILE A 254 3.12 -7.70 11.27
C ILE A 254 3.00 -6.57 12.31
N LEU A 255 1.79 -6.15 12.69
CA LEU A 255 1.58 -5.18 13.78
C LEU A 255 2.20 -5.66 15.10
N ILE A 256 2.04 -6.94 15.43
CA ILE A 256 2.56 -7.52 16.68
C ILE A 256 4.09 -7.60 16.65
N VAL A 257 4.68 -8.07 15.57
CA VAL A 257 6.13 -8.26 15.45
C VAL A 257 6.88 -6.93 15.35
N THR A 258 6.29 -5.91 14.72
CA THR A 258 6.95 -4.61 14.54
C THR A 258 7.39 -4.02 15.89
N PRO A 259 8.68 -3.70 16.11
CA PRO A 259 9.20 -3.23 17.38
C PRO A 259 8.83 -1.78 17.68
N LYS A 260 8.81 -1.43 18.99
CA LYS A 260 8.52 -0.07 19.48
C LYS A 260 9.77 0.82 19.57
N LEU A 261 10.95 0.22 19.54
CA LEU A 261 12.22 0.94 19.70
C LEU A 261 12.52 1.80 18.49
N ASN A 262 13.24 2.89 18.71
CA ASN A 262 13.73 3.71 17.60
C ASN A 262 14.99 3.04 17.01
N PHE A 263 14.91 2.64 15.74
CA PHE A 263 16.01 2.05 14.98
C PHE A 263 16.79 3.08 14.15
N GLY A 264 16.87 4.30 14.63
CA GLY A 264 17.67 5.33 13.98
C GLY A 264 17.22 5.64 12.55
N TYR A 265 18.02 5.27 11.56
CA TYR A 265 17.72 5.59 10.16
C TYR A 265 16.50 4.83 9.62
N LEU A 266 16.27 3.58 10.04
CA LEU A 266 15.08 2.81 9.63
C LEU A 266 13.77 3.50 10.03
N SER A 267 13.70 4.03 11.25
CA SER A 267 12.52 4.82 11.67
C SER A 267 12.36 6.10 10.82
N LYS A 268 13.47 6.72 10.36
CA LYS A 268 13.43 7.89 9.47
C LYS A 268 12.88 7.54 8.08
N VAL A 269 13.15 6.34 7.56
CA VAL A 269 12.54 5.85 6.31
C VAL A 269 11.02 5.88 6.41
N GLY A 270 10.47 5.37 7.51
CA GLY A 270 9.02 5.38 7.75
C GLY A 270 8.41 6.78 7.88
N ALA A 271 9.16 7.76 8.38
CA ALA A 271 8.72 9.15 8.39
C ALA A 271 8.65 9.76 6.97
N ARG A 272 9.42 9.22 6.00
CA ARG A 272 9.61 9.75 4.64
C ARG A 272 9.08 8.82 3.55
N THR A 273 7.95 8.19 3.75
CA THR A 273 7.39 7.24 2.79
C THR A 273 6.91 7.88 1.49
N LEU A 274 6.54 9.16 1.49
CA LEU A 274 5.95 9.83 0.32
C LEU A 274 6.93 9.96 -0.87
N PRO A 275 8.20 10.41 -0.71
CA PRO A 275 9.17 10.41 -1.81
C PRO A 275 9.43 9.01 -2.36
N ILE A 276 9.57 8.01 -1.48
CA ILE A 276 9.78 6.62 -1.88
C ILE A 276 8.62 6.13 -2.74
N PHE A 277 7.38 6.34 -2.24
CA PHE A 277 6.16 6.00 -2.95
C PHE A 277 6.07 6.69 -4.31
N PHE A 278 6.50 7.95 -4.40
CA PHE A 278 6.40 8.75 -5.62
C PHE A 278 7.38 8.30 -6.71
N PHE A 279 8.63 8.00 -6.37
CA PHE A 279 9.69 7.83 -7.36
C PHE A 279 10.05 6.37 -7.68
N HIS A 280 9.78 5.40 -6.79
CA HIS A 280 10.26 4.02 -6.96
C HIS A 280 9.82 3.38 -8.29
N ARG A 281 8.55 3.58 -8.71
CA ARG A 281 8.04 2.97 -9.94
C ARG A 281 8.63 3.59 -11.21
N GLN A 282 8.91 4.88 -11.17
CA GLN A 282 9.56 5.58 -12.28
C GLN A 282 10.98 5.04 -12.51
N ILE A 283 11.74 4.86 -11.43
CA ILE A 283 13.10 4.32 -11.48
C ILE A 283 13.08 2.86 -11.94
N LEU A 284 12.11 2.08 -11.47
CA LEU A 284 11.94 0.69 -11.90
C LEU A 284 11.71 0.59 -13.42
N TRP A 285 10.91 1.48 -14.03
CA TRP A 285 10.75 1.52 -15.49
C TRP A 285 12.04 1.88 -16.24
N VAL A 286 12.90 2.71 -15.65
CA VAL A 286 14.23 2.96 -16.22
C VAL A 286 15.10 1.70 -16.17
N PHE A 287 15.03 0.94 -15.07
CA PHE A 287 15.71 -0.35 -14.96
C PHE A 287 15.18 -1.37 -15.98
N ASP A 288 13.87 -1.43 -16.18
CA ASP A 288 13.24 -2.28 -17.19
C ASP A 288 13.70 -1.90 -18.61
N LYS A 289 13.80 -0.57 -18.91
CA LYS A 289 14.26 -0.09 -20.24
C LYS A 289 15.67 -0.52 -20.58
N ILE A 290 16.57 -0.55 -19.62
CA ILE A 290 17.97 -0.98 -19.80
C ILE A 290 18.15 -2.49 -19.58
N GLU A 291 17.05 -3.22 -19.42
CA GLU A 291 17.02 -4.67 -19.18
C GLU A 291 17.91 -5.11 -18.01
N LEU A 292 17.99 -4.26 -16.97
CA LEU A 292 18.93 -4.44 -15.87
C LEU A 292 18.77 -5.81 -15.18
N TYR A 293 17.54 -6.29 -15.05
CA TYR A 293 17.28 -7.61 -14.47
C TYR A 293 17.93 -8.72 -15.29
N ASN A 294 17.75 -8.72 -16.63
CA ASN A 294 18.35 -9.71 -17.54
C ASN A 294 19.88 -9.67 -17.51
N ILE A 295 20.45 -8.46 -17.52
CA ILE A 295 21.92 -8.27 -17.39
C ILE A 295 22.46 -8.88 -16.09
N LEU A 296 21.72 -8.74 -14.98
CA LEU A 296 22.12 -9.34 -13.70
C LEU A 296 22.04 -10.87 -13.73
N GLN A 297 20.98 -11.43 -14.37
CA GLN A 297 20.84 -12.88 -14.52
C GLN A 297 21.99 -13.46 -15.38
N ASP A 298 22.31 -12.82 -16.49
CA ASP A 298 23.38 -13.27 -17.41
C ASP A 298 24.77 -13.24 -16.75
N LYS A 299 25.05 -12.20 -15.94
CA LYS A 299 26.37 -12.03 -15.32
C LYS A 299 26.56 -12.82 -14.03
N LEU A 300 25.52 -13.00 -13.23
CA LEU A 300 25.59 -13.50 -11.86
C LEU A 300 24.84 -14.83 -11.66
N GLY A 301 24.21 -15.32 -12.71
CA GLY A 301 23.30 -16.47 -12.63
C GLY A 301 21.99 -16.15 -11.88
N SER A 302 21.07 -17.09 -11.90
CA SER A 302 19.71 -16.87 -11.37
C SER A 302 19.72 -16.47 -9.89
N LEU A 303 20.46 -17.16 -9.04
CA LEU A 303 20.49 -16.85 -7.61
C LEU A 303 21.15 -15.49 -7.33
N GLY A 304 22.31 -15.25 -7.90
CA GLY A 304 23.05 -13.99 -7.73
C GLY A 304 22.29 -12.79 -8.28
N GLY A 305 21.73 -12.93 -9.48
CA GLY A 305 20.90 -11.91 -10.12
C GLY A 305 19.68 -11.55 -9.29
N ASN A 306 18.95 -12.54 -8.76
CA ASN A 306 17.79 -12.33 -7.90
C ASN A 306 18.14 -11.60 -6.60
N ILE A 307 19.24 -11.99 -5.95
CA ILE A 307 19.69 -11.33 -4.71
C ILE A 307 20.04 -9.87 -4.99
N ILE A 308 20.84 -9.59 -6.03
CA ILE A 308 21.22 -8.21 -6.36
C ILE A 308 20.00 -7.39 -6.76
N TRP A 309 19.03 -7.96 -7.51
CA TRP A 309 17.80 -7.28 -7.86
C TRP A 309 17.00 -6.82 -6.63
N LEU A 310 16.85 -7.68 -5.62
CA LEU A 310 16.19 -7.31 -4.37
C LEU A 310 17.00 -6.28 -3.56
N LEU A 311 18.32 -6.42 -3.52
CA LEU A 311 19.19 -5.46 -2.84
C LEU A 311 19.12 -4.07 -3.48
N LEU A 312 18.96 -3.98 -4.80
CA LEU A 312 18.70 -2.71 -5.49
C LEU A 312 17.37 -2.08 -5.05
N GLY A 313 16.31 -2.88 -4.86
CA GLY A 313 15.04 -2.39 -4.32
C GLY A 313 15.17 -1.84 -2.89
N VAL A 314 15.93 -2.55 -2.05
CA VAL A 314 16.24 -2.11 -0.68
C VAL A 314 17.08 -0.83 -0.71
N LEU A 315 18.15 -0.78 -1.50
CA LEU A 315 19.01 0.39 -1.66
C LEU A 315 18.23 1.60 -2.16
N LEU A 316 17.38 1.40 -3.19
CA LEU A 316 16.52 2.44 -3.73
C LEU A 316 15.62 3.04 -2.65
N THR A 317 15.05 2.20 -1.77
CA THR A 317 14.22 2.66 -0.65
C THR A 317 15.01 3.56 0.30
N PHE A 318 16.25 3.20 0.62
CA PHE A 318 17.15 4.03 1.44
C PHE A 318 17.50 5.35 0.73
N VAL A 319 17.89 5.30 -0.53
CA VAL A 319 18.26 6.49 -1.32
C VAL A 319 17.08 7.48 -1.38
N LEU A 320 15.89 7.00 -1.73
CA LEU A 320 14.71 7.86 -1.82
C LEU A 320 14.22 8.39 -0.46
N SER A 321 14.66 7.80 0.66
CA SER A 321 14.38 8.31 2.01
C SER A 321 15.29 9.46 2.44
N ILE A 322 16.29 9.82 1.66
CA ILE A 322 17.19 10.96 1.95
C ILE A 322 16.36 12.26 1.93
N LYS A 323 16.69 13.18 2.84
CA LYS A 323 15.95 14.45 3.02
C LYS A 323 15.82 15.28 1.74
N LEU A 324 16.78 15.14 0.81
CA LEU A 324 16.76 15.82 -0.48
C LEU A 324 15.45 15.55 -1.25
N PHE A 325 15.02 14.30 -1.29
CA PHE A 325 13.79 13.90 -2.00
C PHE A 325 12.50 14.33 -1.29
N GLU A 326 12.57 14.69 -0.01
CA GLU A 326 11.43 15.20 0.76
C GLU A 326 11.17 16.70 0.51
N ILE A 327 12.20 17.48 0.09
CA ILE A 327 12.13 18.93 -0.06
C ILE A 327 10.96 19.39 -0.95
N PRO A 328 10.72 18.81 -2.16
CA PRO A 328 9.62 19.24 -3.02
C PRO A 328 8.25 19.08 -2.35
N PHE A 329 8.05 18.00 -1.60
CA PHE A 329 6.77 17.70 -0.93
C PHE A 329 6.53 18.61 0.27
N THR A 330 7.57 18.90 1.06
CA THR A 330 7.47 19.83 2.19
C THR A 330 7.26 21.27 1.72
N TRP A 331 7.95 21.67 0.66
CA TRP A 331 7.74 22.98 0.03
C TRP A 331 6.30 23.13 -0.47
N TRP A 332 5.78 22.13 -1.20
CA TRP A 332 4.40 22.11 -1.68
C TRP A 332 3.38 22.19 -0.55
N HIS A 333 3.54 21.38 0.48
CA HIS A 333 2.69 21.38 1.66
C HIS A 333 2.65 22.78 2.33
N ASN A 334 3.84 23.39 2.53
CA ASN A 334 3.95 24.71 3.14
C ASN A 334 3.33 25.83 2.28
N LEU A 335 3.42 25.72 0.95
CA LEU A 335 2.79 26.66 0.02
C LEU A 335 1.26 26.66 0.15
N LEU A 336 0.67 25.47 0.26
CA LEU A 336 -0.77 25.31 0.46
C LEU A 336 -1.23 25.85 1.82
N LEU A 337 -0.45 25.63 2.89
CA LEU A 337 -0.76 26.16 4.22
C LEU A 337 -0.72 27.70 4.29
N LYS A 338 0.17 28.35 3.56
CA LYS A 338 0.24 29.82 3.51
C LYS A 338 -1.01 30.43 2.87
N LYS A 339 -1.53 29.82 1.80
CA LYS A 339 -2.75 30.31 1.12
C LYS A 339 -4.00 30.27 2.00
N THR A 340 -4.09 29.33 2.94
CA THR A 340 -5.26 29.20 3.85
C THR A 340 -5.22 30.16 5.05
N LYS A 341 -4.07 30.83 5.33
CA LYS A 341 -3.96 31.83 6.38
C LYS A 341 -4.19 33.26 5.89
N THR A 342 -4.27 33.48 4.61
CA THR A 342 -4.47 34.80 3.96
C THR A 342 -5.89 35.03 3.46
N ASN A 343 -6.78 34.08 3.63
CA ASN A 343 -8.23 34.19 3.43
C ASN A 343 -8.95 33.95 4.76
#